data_e6bfc3927cd109274e6191c209c32458
#
_entry.id   e6bfc3927cd109274e6191c209c32458
#
_cell.length_a   1.000
_cell.length_b   1.000
_cell.length_c   1.000
_cell.angle_alpha   90.00
_cell.angle_beta   90.00
_cell.angle_gamma   90.00
#
_symmetry.space_group_name_H-M   'P 1'
#
loop_
_entity.id
_entity.type
_entity.pdbx_description
1 polymer ?
#
loop_
_entity_poly.entity_id
_entity_poly.type
_entity_poly.pdbx_seq_one_letter_code
_entity_poly.pdbx_strand_id
1 'polypeptide(L)'
;MENTALISEMYKFRFGRKIVCSDGEYGSLAQVVFDADSMRLVQIGVKTGRFFSKVGYLPFTAVTGATSDGVTLNISMADAAAASSQATGVVLDSKSVVEADTARGTLLLVAVQPTDGALAYVVAHHLRPGQDTLLKREFVSAIKNGLIQLSIPAEKLRMLPPYRPDDELQQEVDAVLYDLTPFHIDYPGMTARVLDGVLYLDGNVSSMLRADVIADQASGVEGLLEIKNNLVGDDKLAADLAMALARDPRTRDLPLGVYPRLGHVRLSGAVHNEQQKAAASEIVRNFPGVRSVVSDVVVDPKAELLHIMAPAEGGEAEDIVPGRFVRHTR
;
A
#
# COMPACT_ATOMS: atom_id res chain seq x y z
N MET A 1 15.09 -19.98 0.34
CA MET A 1 13.71 -19.49 0.20
C MET A 1 13.81 -18.23 -0.62
N GLU A 2 13.41 -18.27 -1.89
CA GLU A 2 13.31 -17.07 -2.71
C GLU A 2 12.26 -16.19 -2.06
N ASN A 3 12.69 -15.00 -1.64
CA ASN A 3 11.82 -13.95 -1.11
C ASN A 3 11.01 -13.44 -2.31
N THR A 4 9.87 -14.05 -2.59
CA THR A 4 9.00 -13.61 -3.68
C THR A 4 8.42 -12.27 -3.23
N ALA A 5 8.97 -11.17 -3.76
CA ALA A 5 8.48 -9.83 -3.46
C ALA A 5 6.98 -9.73 -3.78
N LEU A 6 6.25 -9.03 -2.93
CA LEU A 6 4.82 -8.82 -3.09
C LEU A 6 4.53 -8.03 -4.38
N ILE A 7 3.40 -8.29 -5.00
CA ILE A 7 2.99 -7.61 -6.24
C ILE A 7 2.87 -6.09 -6.00
N SER A 8 2.41 -5.70 -4.80
CA SER A 8 2.32 -4.29 -4.38
C SER A 8 3.66 -3.57 -4.35
N GLU A 9 4.76 -4.29 -4.16
CA GLU A 9 6.11 -3.72 -4.05
C GLU A 9 6.80 -3.56 -5.41
N MET A 10 6.30 -4.20 -6.47
CA MET A 10 6.92 -4.16 -7.79
C MET A 10 6.70 -2.81 -8.49
N TYR A 11 7.69 -2.37 -9.27
CA TYR A 11 7.54 -1.25 -10.18
C TYR A 11 6.81 -1.70 -11.44
N LYS A 12 5.71 -1.02 -11.79
CA LYS A 12 4.82 -1.34 -12.90
C LYS A 12 4.85 -0.21 -13.94
N PHE A 13 5.38 -0.53 -15.09
CA PHE A 13 5.57 0.39 -16.21
C PHE A 13 4.45 0.23 -17.23
N ARG A 14 3.45 1.12 -17.18
CA ARG A 14 2.36 1.20 -18.17
C ARG A 14 2.65 2.31 -19.16
N PHE A 15 2.66 1.97 -20.44
CA PHE A 15 3.01 2.93 -21.49
C PHE A 15 2.01 4.10 -21.58
N GLY A 16 2.51 5.27 -21.94
CA GLY A 16 1.73 6.50 -22.06
C GLY A 16 1.50 7.24 -20.75
N ARG A 17 1.88 6.67 -19.60
CA ARG A 17 1.71 7.30 -18.29
C ARG A 17 2.75 8.40 -18.06
N LYS A 18 2.37 9.39 -17.24
CA LYS A 18 3.25 10.53 -16.91
C LYS A 18 4.52 10.10 -16.19
N ILE A 19 5.59 10.85 -16.44
CA ILE A 19 6.85 10.76 -15.69
C ILE A 19 7.03 12.05 -14.93
N VAL A 20 7.27 11.93 -13.63
CA VAL A 20 7.39 13.05 -12.69
C VAL A 20 8.80 13.04 -12.10
N CYS A 21 9.52 14.14 -12.31
CA CYS A 21 10.78 14.43 -11.65
C CYS A 21 10.54 15.09 -10.27
N SER A 22 11.59 15.31 -9.49
CA SER A 22 11.50 15.94 -8.18
C SER A 22 10.91 17.35 -8.20
N ASP A 23 10.98 18.04 -9.35
CA ASP A 23 10.57 19.44 -9.56
C ASP A 23 9.37 19.60 -10.53
N GLY A 24 8.79 18.50 -11.05
CA GLY A 24 7.59 18.56 -11.88
C GLY A 24 7.43 17.45 -12.90
N GLU A 25 6.38 17.58 -13.73
CA GLU A 25 6.09 16.62 -14.81
C GLU A 25 7.09 16.82 -15.97
N TYR A 26 7.80 15.73 -16.33
CA TYR A 26 8.85 15.77 -17.35
C TYR A 26 8.38 15.27 -18.73
N GLY A 27 7.47 14.31 -18.75
CA GLY A 27 6.99 13.72 -19.99
C GLY A 27 6.14 12.48 -19.77
N SER A 28 6.13 11.57 -20.76
CA SER A 28 5.39 10.30 -20.66
C SER A 28 6.28 9.10 -20.96
N LEU A 29 5.97 7.96 -20.35
CA LEU A 29 6.65 6.69 -20.59
C LEU A 29 6.30 6.18 -21.98
N ALA A 30 7.25 6.16 -22.88
CA ALA A 30 7.09 5.66 -24.23
C ALA A 30 7.60 4.24 -24.39
N GLN A 31 8.73 3.94 -23.77
CA GLN A 31 9.48 2.71 -23.97
C GLN A 31 10.16 2.26 -22.67
N VAL A 32 10.52 0.98 -22.62
CA VAL A 32 11.40 0.40 -21.59
C VAL A 32 12.50 -0.37 -22.30
N VAL A 33 13.70 -0.40 -21.72
CA VAL A 33 14.88 -1.06 -22.31
C VAL A 33 15.35 -2.15 -21.40
N PHE A 34 15.39 -3.37 -21.93
CA PHE A 34 15.87 -4.54 -21.23
C PHE A 34 17.25 -4.98 -21.71
N ASP A 35 18.07 -5.40 -20.80
CA ASP A 35 19.21 -6.25 -21.11
C ASP A 35 18.67 -7.65 -21.49
N ALA A 36 19.03 -8.12 -22.69
CA ALA A 36 18.45 -9.34 -23.27
C ALA A 36 18.84 -10.62 -22.53
N ASP A 37 20.02 -10.65 -21.97
CA ASP A 37 20.58 -11.85 -21.34
C ASP A 37 20.12 -12.01 -19.89
N SER A 38 20.16 -10.92 -19.13
CA SER A 38 19.74 -10.92 -17.72
C SER A 38 18.25 -10.69 -17.52
N MET A 39 17.52 -10.24 -18.57
CA MET A 39 16.13 -9.80 -18.52
C MET A 39 15.87 -8.77 -17.41
N ARG A 40 16.77 -7.81 -17.28
CA ARG A 40 16.67 -6.69 -16.35
C ARG A 40 16.36 -5.41 -17.10
N LEU A 41 15.47 -4.61 -16.52
CA LEU A 41 15.22 -3.26 -17.00
C LEU A 41 16.42 -2.37 -16.69
N VAL A 42 17.02 -1.77 -17.72
CA VAL A 42 18.21 -0.94 -17.59
C VAL A 42 17.92 0.54 -17.83
N GLN A 43 16.92 0.85 -18.68
CA GLN A 43 16.54 2.24 -18.97
C GLN A 43 15.02 2.34 -19.21
N ILE A 44 14.50 3.56 -19.01
CA ILE A 44 13.16 3.96 -19.43
C ILE A 44 13.24 4.98 -20.54
N GLY A 45 12.43 4.85 -21.57
CA GLY A 45 12.32 5.78 -22.69
C GLY A 45 11.22 6.80 -22.45
N VAL A 46 11.59 8.06 -22.35
CA VAL A 46 10.72 9.18 -22.04
C VAL A 46 10.45 9.99 -23.28
N LYS A 47 9.18 10.21 -23.58
CA LYS A 47 8.73 11.10 -24.63
C LYS A 47 8.46 12.47 -24.05
N THR A 48 9.23 13.49 -24.48
CA THR A 48 9.04 14.88 -24.09
C THR A 48 8.50 15.72 -25.25
N GLY A 49 7.64 16.71 -24.97
CA GLY A 49 7.08 17.64 -25.98
C GLY A 49 5.86 17.14 -26.77
N ARG A 50 5.10 18.08 -27.33
CA ARG A 50 3.82 17.81 -28.04
C ARG A 50 3.95 17.53 -29.54
N PHE A 51 4.89 18.15 -30.27
CA PHE A 51 4.92 18.14 -31.74
C PHE A 51 6.14 17.49 -32.40
N PHE A 52 7.31 17.51 -31.78
CA PHE A 52 8.54 16.85 -32.29
C PHE A 52 9.20 16.09 -31.14
N SER A 53 8.53 15.04 -30.69
CA SER A 53 8.96 14.31 -29.51
C SER A 53 10.08 13.33 -29.86
N LYS A 54 11.27 13.61 -29.38
CA LYS A 54 12.34 12.61 -29.31
C LYS A 54 12.10 11.76 -28.06
N VAL A 55 12.40 10.48 -28.16
CA VAL A 55 12.49 9.60 -27.00
C VAL A 55 13.91 9.69 -26.47
N GLY A 56 14.05 10.15 -25.23
CA GLY A 56 15.30 10.13 -24.49
C GLY A 56 15.29 8.99 -23.47
N TYR A 57 16.42 8.34 -23.22
CA TYR A 57 16.50 7.20 -22.32
C TYR A 57 17.20 7.58 -21.03
N LEU A 58 16.54 7.31 -19.91
CA LEU A 58 17.04 7.56 -18.56
C LEU A 58 17.37 6.21 -17.88
N PRO A 59 18.39 6.15 -17.04
CA PRO A 59 18.77 4.93 -16.35
C PRO A 59 17.68 4.50 -15.36
N PHE A 60 17.48 3.20 -15.20
CA PHE A 60 16.53 2.63 -14.24
C PHE A 60 16.81 3.07 -12.81
N THR A 61 18.08 3.31 -12.46
CA THR A 61 18.51 3.77 -11.12
C THR A 61 17.92 5.12 -10.71
N ALA A 62 17.41 5.91 -11.67
CA ALA A 62 16.72 7.16 -11.37
C ALA A 62 15.27 6.97 -10.93
N VAL A 63 14.69 5.76 -11.12
CA VAL A 63 13.30 5.48 -10.80
C VAL A 63 13.15 5.18 -9.31
N THR A 64 12.23 5.87 -8.64
CA THR A 64 11.88 5.66 -7.23
C THR A 64 10.48 5.08 -7.04
N GLY A 65 9.67 5.05 -8.10
CA GLY A 65 8.34 4.46 -8.08
C GLY A 65 7.76 4.36 -9.49
N ALA A 66 7.00 3.31 -9.75
CA ALA A 66 6.27 3.14 -10.99
C ALA A 66 4.97 2.36 -10.74
N THR A 67 3.84 2.97 -11.10
CA THR A 67 2.49 2.40 -11.02
C THR A 67 1.71 2.74 -12.28
N SER A 68 0.51 2.23 -12.43
CA SER A 68 -0.39 2.65 -13.53
C SER A 68 -0.76 4.13 -13.50
N ASP A 69 -0.52 4.86 -12.40
CA ASP A 69 -0.71 6.31 -12.34
C ASP A 69 0.45 7.10 -12.95
N GLY A 70 1.67 6.55 -12.91
CA GLY A 70 2.88 7.20 -13.43
C GLY A 70 4.17 6.65 -12.89
N VAL A 71 5.28 7.25 -13.34
CA VAL A 71 6.64 6.93 -12.93
C VAL A 71 7.24 8.13 -12.22
N THR A 72 7.84 7.92 -11.06
CA THR A 72 8.54 8.96 -10.27
C THR A 72 10.04 8.78 -10.34
N LEU A 73 10.76 9.89 -10.47
CA LEU A 73 12.21 9.95 -10.56
C LEU A 73 12.80 10.78 -9.41
N ASN A 74 13.98 10.40 -8.95
CA ASN A 74 14.72 11.12 -7.90
C ASN A 74 15.62 12.27 -8.43
N ILE A 75 15.48 12.61 -9.70
CA ILE A 75 16.27 13.65 -10.38
C ILE A 75 15.40 14.82 -10.79
N SER A 76 16.01 16.00 -11.00
CA SER A 76 15.33 17.17 -11.56
C SER A 76 15.08 17.04 -13.06
N MET A 77 14.17 17.86 -13.62
CA MET A 77 13.95 17.90 -15.08
C MET A 77 15.22 18.30 -15.84
N ALA A 78 16.05 19.18 -15.27
CA ALA A 78 17.32 19.59 -15.87
C ALA A 78 18.33 18.44 -15.92
N ASP A 79 18.44 17.68 -14.81
CA ASP A 79 19.32 16.51 -14.73
C ASP A 79 18.80 15.38 -15.64
N ALA A 80 17.49 15.18 -15.72
CA ALA A 80 16.86 14.22 -16.63
C ALA A 80 17.20 14.55 -18.11
N ALA A 81 17.12 15.82 -18.48
CA ALA A 81 17.50 16.25 -19.83
C ALA A 81 18.98 16.03 -20.11
N ALA A 82 19.87 16.30 -19.14
CA ALA A 82 21.32 16.10 -19.26
C ALA A 82 21.71 14.61 -19.29
N ALA A 83 21.02 13.76 -18.50
CA ALA A 83 21.24 12.31 -18.44
C ALA A 83 20.65 11.53 -19.61
N SER A 84 19.88 12.19 -20.48
CA SER A 84 19.23 11.56 -21.62
C SER A 84 20.27 11.00 -22.61
N SER A 85 20.14 9.69 -22.90
CA SER A 85 21.07 8.92 -23.72
C SER A 85 20.35 8.19 -24.86
N GLN A 86 21.05 7.28 -25.53
CA GLN A 86 20.46 6.32 -26.47
C GLN A 86 20.16 5.00 -25.76
N ALA A 87 19.27 4.18 -26.36
CA ALA A 87 18.98 2.86 -25.85
C ALA A 87 20.20 1.94 -25.88
N THR A 88 20.47 1.23 -24.78
CA THR A 88 21.62 0.32 -24.68
C THR A 88 21.25 -1.17 -24.73
N GLY A 89 19.97 -1.50 -24.93
CA GLY A 89 19.44 -2.87 -24.94
C GLY A 89 18.23 -3.05 -25.85
N VAL A 90 17.42 -4.05 -25.56
CA VAL A 90 16.19 -4.34 -26.30
C VAL A 90 15.09 -3.40 -25.86
N VAL A 91 14.60 -2.63 -26.83
CA VAL A 91 13.52 -1.67 -26.61
C VAL A 91 12.18 -2.36 -26.71
N LEU A 92 11.32 -2.15 -25.73
CA LEU A 92 9.92 -2.56 -25.72
C LEU A 92 9.00 -1.34 -25.56
N ASP A 93 7.84 -1.40 -26.21
CA ASP A 93 6.77 -0.38 -26.13
C ASP A 93 5.38 -1.02 -26.21
N SER A 94 4.34 -0.22 -26.28
CA SER A 94 2.94 -0.69 -26.37
C SER A 94 2.62 -1.47 -27.66
N LYS A 95 3.50 -1.44 -28.66
CA LYS A 95 3.36 -2.20 -29.91
C LYS A 95 4.20 -3.48 -29.91
N SER A 96 5.04 -3.65 -28.88
CA SER A 96 5.84 -4.86 -28.74
C SER A 96 4.96 -6.09 -28.65
N VAL A 97 5.36 -7.12 -29.36
CA VAL A 97 4.58 -8.35 -29.50
C VAL A 97 4.90 -9.29 -28.33
N VAL A 98 3.87 -9.90 -27.77
CA VAL A 98 3.98 -11.01 -26.82
C VAL A 98 3.47 -12.26 -27.54
N GLU A 99 4.33 -13.27 -27.70
CA GLU A 99 4.05 -14.43 -28.54
C GLU A 99 4.27 -15.75 -27.78
N ALA A 100 3.27 -16.60 -27.83
CA ALA A 100 3.33 -18.02 -27.50
C ALA A 100 3.14 -18.84 -28.77
N ASP A 101 3.37 -20.16 -28.75
CA ASP A 101 3.29 -21.04 -29.94
C ASP A 101 1.99 -20.87 -30.73
N THR A 102 0.86 -20.65 -30.05
CA THR A 102 -0.47 -20.60 -30.65
C THR A 102 -1.21 -19.27 -30.45
N ALA A 103 -0.59 -18.29 -29.82
CA ALA A 103 -1.22 -17.05 -29.43
C ALA A 103 -0.29 -15.85 -29.57
N ARG A 104 -0.83 -14.72 -29.99
CA ARG A 104 -0.09 -13.48 -30.18
C ARG A 104 -0.90 -12.30 -29.66
N GLY A 105 -0.25 -11.47 -28.85
CA GLY A 105 -0.83 -10.26 -28.29
C GLY A 105 0.15 -9.09 -28.31
N THR A 106 -0.22 -7.98 -27.69
CA THR A 106 0.62 -6.78 -27.55
C THR A 106 0.91 -6.51 -26.09
N LEU A 107 2.06 -5.90 -25.81
CA LEU A 107 2.50 -5.58 -24.46
C LEU A 107 1.68 -4.41 -23.88
N LEU A 108 1.04 -4.62 -22.74
CA LEU A 108 0.28 -3.60 -22.02
C LEU A 108 1.08 -2.97 -20.89
N LEU A 109 1.76 -3.82 -20.09
CA LEU A 109 2.46 -3.43 -18.88
C LEU A 109 3.64 -4.37 -18.62
N VAL A 110 4.70 -3.81 -18.03
CA VAL A 110 5.87 -4.57 -17.55
C VAL A 110 6.06 -4.28 -16.08
N ALA A 111 6.21 -5.33 -15.28
CA ALA A 111 6.52 -5.24 -13.86
C ALA A 111 7.92 -5.79 -13.56
N VAL A 112 8.68 -5.05 -12.76
CA VAL A 112 10.04 -5.43 -12.37
C VAL A 112 10.28 -5.26 -10.88
N GLN A 113 11.30 -5.94 -10.37
CA GLN A 113 11.79 -5.77 -9.00
C GLN A 113 12.40 -4.36 -8.83
N PRO A 114 12.06 -3.62 -7.77
CA PRO A 114 12.61 -2.29 -7.52
C PRO A 114 14.13 -2.27 -7.30
N THR A 115 14.67 -3.35 -6.73
CA THR A 115 16.07 -3.43 -6.29
C THR A 115 17.05 -3.53 -7.44
N ASP A 116 16.70 -4.27 -8.49
CA ASP A 116 17.66 -4.64 -9.55
C ASP A 116 17.06 -4.63 -10.96
N GLY A 117 15.81 -4.25 -11.11
CA GLY A 117 15.11 -4.21 -12.39
C GLY A 117 14.79 -5.59 -12.99
N ALA A 118 14.96 -6.68 -12.25
CA ALA A 118 14.65 -8.02 -12.76
C ALA A 118 13.17 -8.13 -13.13
N LEU A 119 12.89 -8.70 -14.30
CA LEU A 119 11.53 -8.91 -14.77
C LEU A 119 10.75 -9.78 -13.80
N ALA A 120 9.60 -9.31 -13.34
CA ALA A 120 8.69 -10.04 -12.47
C ALA A 120 7.53 -10.66 -13.26
N TYR A 121 6.83 -9.85 -14.02
CA TYR A 121 5.76 -10.29 -14.92
C TYR A 121 5.52 -9.27 -16.03
N VAL A 122 4.78 -9.68 -17.05
CA VAL A 122 4.24 -8.81 -18.08
C VAL A 122 2.72 -9.00 -18.17
N VAL A 123 2.00 -7.98 -18.63
CA VAL A 123 0.60 -8.10 -19.00
C VAL A 123 0.48 -7.90 -20.49
N ALA A 124 -0.14 -8.88 -21.15
CA ALA A 124 -0.37 -8.89 -22.59
C ALA A 124 -1.84 -8.65 -22.91
N HIS A 125 -2.08 -7.72 -23.81
CA HIS A 125 -3.39 -7.41 -24.38
C HIS A 125 -3.67 -8.34 -25.58
N HIS A 126 -4.87 -8.88 -25.64
CA HIS A 126 -5.32 -9.74 -26.74
C HIS A 126 -4.51 -11.04 -26.96
N LEU A 127 -3.70 -11.48 -26.00
CA LEU A 127 -3.04 -12.79 -26.08
C LEU A 127 -4.06 -13.93 -26.04
N ARG A 128 -5.18 -13.69 -25.35
CA ARG A 128 -6.40 -14.49 -25.38
C ARG A 128 -7.56 -13.63 -25.87
N PRO A 129 -8.54 -14.18 -26.60
CA PRO A 129 -9.65 -13.40 -27.14
C PRO A 129 -10.41 -12.65 -26.05
N GLY A 130 -10.46 -11.32 -26.15
CA GLY A 130 -11.23 -10.45 -25.27
C GLY A 130 -10.70 -10.30 -23.84
N GLN A 131 -9.48 -10.77 -23.56
CA GLN A 131 -8.92 -10.76 -22.20
C GLN A 131 -7.47 -10.33 -22.19
N ASP A 132 -7.12 -9.50 -21.21
CA ASP A 132 -5.74 -9.24 -20.84
C ASP A 132 -5.21 -10.39 -19.98
N THR A 133 -3.93 -10.68 -20.09
CA THR A 133 -3.34 -11.85 -19.41
C THR A 133 -2.05 -11.45 -18.71
N LEU A 134 -1.96 -11.73 -17.41
CA LEU A 134 -0.75 -11.61 -16.64
C LEU A 134 0.12 -12.88 -16.82
N LEU A 135 1.37 -12.66 -17.19
CA LEU A 135 2.37 -13.70 -17.46
C LEU A 135 3.58 -13.50 -16.57
N LYS A 136 3.74 -14.38 -15.61
CA LYS A 136 4.89 -14.37 -14.70
C LYS A 136 6.20 -14.59 -15.46
N ARG A 137 7.32 -14.12 -14.88
CA ARG A 137 8.69 -14.27 -15.40
C ARG A 137 9.01 -15.69 -15.86
N GLU A 138 8.51 -16.69 -15.15
CA GLU A 138 8.77 -18.12 -15.47
C GLU A 138 8.27 -18.53 -16.87
N PHE A 139 7.29 -17.81 -17.43
CA PHE A 139 6.76 -18.07 -18.79
C PHE A 139 7.50 -17.28 -19.86
N VAL A 140 8.37 -16.33 -19.52
CA VAL A 140 9.13 -15.54 -20.50
C VAL A 140 10.45 -16.25 -20.79
N SER A 141 10.59 -16.74 -22.02
CA SER A 141 11.80 -17.44 -22.47
C SER A 141 12.85 -16.51 -23.07
N ALA A 142 12.45 -15.43 -23.77
CA ALA A 142 13.36 -14.48 -24.38
C ALA A 142 12.71 -13.11 -24.58
N ILE A 143 13.55 -12.06 -24.56
CA ILE A 143 13.19 -10.68 -24.96
C ILE A 143 14.15 -10.28 -26.07
N LYS A 144 13.69 -10.20 -27.33
CA LYS A 144 14.53 -9.89 -28.50
C LYS A 144 13.77 -9.09 -29.55
N ASN A 145 14.41 -8.06 -30.11
CA ASN A 145 13.88 -7.29 -31.25
C ASN A 145 12.44 -6.77 -31.08
N GLY A 146 12.08 -6.29 -29.89
CA GLY A 146 10.72 -5.82 -29.61
C GLY A 146 9.68 -6.95 -29.44
N LEU A 147 10.12 -8.20 -29.31
CA LEU A 147 9.32 -9.39 -29.10
C LEU A 147 9.60 -9.98 -27.73
N ILE A 148 8.55 -10.31 -27.00
CA ILE A 148 8.59 -11.13 -25.78
C ILE A 148 8.11 -12.53 -26.16
N GLN A 149 9.03 -13.49 -26.14
CA GLN A 149 8.74 -14.88 -26.44
C GLN A 149 8.37 -15.63 -25.17
N LEU A 150 7.27 -16.36 -25.22
CA LEU A 150 6.76 -17.15 -24.11
C LEU A 150 7.03 -18.64 -24.30
N SER A 151 7.29 -19.33 -23.19
CA SER A 151 7.33 -20.79 -23.12
C SER A 151 6.24 -21.24 -22.15
N ILE A 152 4.99 -21.29 -22.63
CA ILE A 152 3.82 -21.72 -21.88
C ILE A 152 2.97 -22.68 -22.74
N PRO A 153 2.57 -23.85 -22.23
CA PRO A 153 1.66 -24.74 -22.92
C PRO A 153 0.30 -24.06 -23.17
N ALA A 154 -0.29 -24.30 -24.34
CA ALA A 154 -1.56 -23.70 -24.74
C ALA A 154 -2.70 -23.96 -23.74
N GLU A 155 -2.74 -25.14 -23.14
CA GLU A 155 -3.71 -25.49 -22.09
C GLU A 155 -3.53 -24.63 -20.85
N LYS A 156 -2.29 -24.48 -20.38
CA LYS A 156 -1.97 -23.65 -19.21
C LYS A 156 -2.29 -22.18 -19.46
N LEU A 157 -2.00 -21.68 -20.67
CA LEU A 157 -2.35 -20.31 -21.08
C LEU A 157 -3.86 -20.05 -21.00
N ARG A 158 -4.69 -21.03 -21.40
CA ARG A 158 -6.16 -20.91 -21.33
C ARG A 158 -6.69 -20.90 -19.91
N MET A 159 -5.99 -21.53 -18.97
CA MET A 159 -6.39 -21.63 -17.56
C MET A 159 -5.94 -20.45 -16.69
N LEU A 160 -5.08 -19.56 -17.22
CA LEU A 160 -4.68 -18.37 -16.47
C LEU A 160 -5.90 -17.47 -16.22
N PRO A 161 -6.02 -16.88 -15.01
CA PRO A 161 -7.07 -15.91 -14.76
C PRO A 161 -6.91 -14.68 -15.68
N PRO A 162 -7.98 -13.99 -16.04
CA PRO A 162 -7.90 -12.73 -16.77
C PRO A 162 -7.26 -11.66 -15.87
N TYR A 163 -6.47 -10.78 -16.49
CA TYR A 163 -6.04 -9.54 -15.84
C TYR A 163 -7.15 -8.51 -16.02
N ARG A 164 -7.80 -8.14 -14.95
CA ARG A 164 -8.95 -7.22 -14.97
C ARG A 164 -8.52 -5.77 -14.81
N PRO A 165 -9.19 -4.82 -15.45
CA PRO A 165 -8.97 -3.38 -15.25
C PRO A 165 -9.26 -2.97 -13.79
N ASP A 166 -8.49 -1.99 -13.28
CA ASP A 166 -8.64 -1.52 -11.90
C ASP A 166 -10.01 -0.88 -11.63
N ASP A 167 -10.61 -0.23 -12.62
CA ASP A 167 -11.94 0.39 -12.51
C ASP A 167 -13.07 -0.64 -12.36
N GLU A 168 -12.98 -1.78 -13.03
CA GLU A 168 -13.92 -2.88 -12.85
C GLU A 168 -13.77 -3.53 -11.46
N LEU A 169 -12.52 -3.79 -11.06
CA LEU A 169 -12.22 -4.34 -9.73
C LEU A 169 -12.67 -3.39 -8.62
N GLN A 170 -12.44 -2.08 -8.79
CA GLN A 170 -12.89 -1.06 -7.85
C GLN A 170 -14.40 -1.07 -7.65
N GLN A 171 -15.17 -1.12 -8.75
CA GLN A 171 -16.63 -1.16 -8.69
C GLN A 171 -17.14 -2.40 -7.92
N GLU A 172 -16.51 -3.55 -8.14
CA GLU A 172 -16.89 -4.78 -7.44
C GLU A 172 -16.49 -4.75 -5.95
N VAL A 173 -15.29 -4.23 -5.64
CA VAL A 173 -14.88 -3.98 -4.25
C VAL A 173 -15.85 -3.04 -3.55
N ASP A 174 -16.20 -1.92 -4.19
CA ASP A 174 -17.13 -0.95 -3.63
C ASP A 174 -18.52 -1.57 -3.37
N ALA A 175 -18.99 -2.43 -4.27
CA ALA A 175 -20.24 -3.15 -4.09
C ALA A 175 -20.19 -4.14 -2.92
N VAL A 176 -19.12 -4.94 -2.81
CA VAL A 176 -18.91 -5.88 -1.69
C VAL A 176 -18.86 -5.12 -0.36
N LEU A 177 -18.10 -4.02 -0.30
CA LEU A 177 -18.00 -3.23 0.92
C LEU A 177 -19.34 -2.56 1.28
N TYR A 178 -20.08 -2.06 0.28
CA TYR A 178 -21.41 -1.45 0.52
C TYR A 178 -22.40 -2.45 1.13
N ASP A 179 -22.36 -3.71 0.73
CA ASP A 179 -23.24 -4.77 1.28
C ASP A 179 -22.89 -5.13 2.72
N LEU A 180 -21.70 -4.75 3.21
CA LEU A 180 -21.29 -4.95 4.61
C LEU A 180 -21.93 -3.92 5.56
N THR A 181 -23.26 -3.89 5.64
CA THR A 181 -24.05 -2.93 6.43
C THR A 181 -23.54 -2.71 7.87
N PRO A 182 -23.15 -3.76 8.65
CA PRO A 182 -22.64 -3.57 10.01
C PRO A 182 -21.34 -2.75 10.09
N PHE A 183 -20.63 -2.55 8.96
CA PHE A 183 -19.36 -1.86 8.87
C PHE A 183 -19.46 -0.43 8.33
N HIS A 184 -20.67 0.04 7.99
CA HIS A 184 -20.87 1.41 7.48
C HIS A 184 -20.38 2.50 8.46
N ILE A 185 -20.34 2.21 9.76
CA ILE A 185 -19.81 3.12 10.78
C ILE A 185 -18.29 3.36 10.63
N ASP A 186 -17.59 2.46 9.97
CA ASP A 186 -16.13 2.53 9.75
C ASP A 186 -15.77 3.28 8.47
N TYR A 187 -16.67 3.37 7.49
CA TYR A 187 -16.40 3.98 6.18
C TYR A 187 -15.86 5.42 6.23
N PRO A 188 -16.31 6.32 7.14
CA PRO A 188 -15.71 7.64 7.25
C PRO A 188 -14.23 7.64 7.65
N GLY A 189 -13.77 6.53 8.24
CA GLY A 189 -12.40 6.36 8.72
C GLY A 189 -11.47 5.67 7.74
N MET A 190 -11.98 5.03 6.67
CA MET A 190 -11.19 4.21 5.77
C MET A 190 -11.29 4.63 4.31
N THR A 191 -10.35 4.15 3.52
CA THR A 191 -10.37 4.20 2.06
C THR A 191 -10.04 2.83 1.50
N ALA A 192 -10.70 2.48 0.39
CA ALA A 192 -10.39 1.29 -0.39
C ALA A 192 -10.07 1.72 -1.81
N ARG A 193 -8.88 1.35 -2.31
CA ARG A 193 -8.43 1.73 -3.65
C ARG A 193 -7.78 0.56 -4.34
N VAL A 194 -8.23 0.26 -5.54
CA VAL A 194 -7.56 -0.70 -6.42
C VAL A 194 -6.57 0.03 -7.33
N LEU A 195 -5.34 -0.47 -7.36
CA LEU A 195 -4.29 0.01 -8.25
C LEU A 195 -3.42 -1.15 -8.71
N ASP A 196 -3.29 -1.33 -10.02
CA ASP A 196 -2.52 -2.44 -10.64
C ASP A 196 -2.97 -3.83 -10.14
N GLY A 197 -4.27 -4.03 -9.94
CA GLY A 197 -4.85 -5.27 -9.42
C GLY A 197 -4.64 -5.50 -7.92
N VAL A 198 -4.03 -4.56 -7.21
CA VAL A 198 -3.83 -4.61 -5.74
C VAL A 198 -4.88 -3.74 -5.06
N LEU A 199 -5.59 -4.30 -4.10
CA LEU A 199 -6.48 -3.54 -3.23
C LEU A 199 -5.69 -2.98 -2.03
N TYR A 200 -5.67 -1.68 -1.89
CA TYR A 200 -5.15 -0.96 -0.72
C TYR A 200 -6.32 -0.56 0.16
N LEU A 201 -6.30 -1.06 1.39
CA LEU A 201 -7.23 -0.68 2.46
C LEU A 201 -6.44 0.17 3.46
N ASP A 202 -6.73 1.46 3.55
CA ASP A 202 -6.00 2.41 4.38
C ASP A 202 -6.94 3.15 5.32
N GLY A 203 -6.43 3.58 6.48
CA GLY A 203 -7.15 4.41 7.44
C GLY A 203 -7.48 3.70 8.75
N ASN A 204 -8.58 4.11 9.38
CA ASN A 204 -8.94 3.65 10.71
C ASN A 204 -10.34 3.01 10.73
N VAL A 205 -10.45 1.95 11.51
CA VAL A 205 -11.71 1.22 11.78
C VAL A 205 -11.88 1.03 13.28
N SER A 206 -13.09 0.68 13.71
CA SER A 206 -13.39 0.58 15.14
C SER A 206 -12.72 -0.60 15.87
N SER A 207 -12.20 -1.61 15.14
CA SER A 207 -11.38 -2.69 15.72
C SER A 207 -10.55 -3.43 14.66
N MET A 208 -9.48 -4.10 15.07
CA MET A 208 -8.68 -4.96 14.17
C MET A 208 -9.50 -6.12 13.62
N LEU A 209 -10.41 -6.71 14.39
CA LEU A 209 -11.30 -7.75 13.89
C LEU A 209 -12.13 -7.27 12.69
N ARG A 210 -12.59 -6.01 12.71
CA ARG A 210 -13.31 -5.43 11.59
C ARG A 210 -12.41 -5.20 10.38
N ALA A 211 -11.18 -4.77 10.60
CA ALA A 211 -10.17 -4.67 9.53
C ALA A 211 -9.97 -6.01 8.82
N ASP A 212 -9.86 -7.09 9.58
CA ASP A 212 -9.66 -8.44 9.05
C ASP A 212 -10.89 -8.93 8.27
N VAL A 213 -12.10 -8.70 8.80
CA VAL A 213 -13.36 -9.08 8.11
C VAL A 213 -13.54 -8.30 6.79
N ILE A 214 -13.22 -6.99 6.77
CA ILE A 214 -13.28 -6.18 5.55
C ILE A 214 -12.33 -6.75 4.49
N ALA A 215 -11.10 -7.08 4.87
CA ALA A 215 -10.12 -7.65 3.95
C ALA A 215 -10.54 -9.06 3.46
N ASP A 216 -11.06 -9.90 4.36
CA ASP A 216 -11.55 -11.24 4.04
C ASP A 216 -12.70 -11.20 3.01
N GLN A 217 -13.68 -10.34 3.24
CA GLN A 217 -14.80 -10.19 2.31
C GLN A 217 -14.35 -9.63 0.94
N ALA A 218 -13.46 -8.66 0.95
CA ALA A 218 -12.88 -8.13 -0.29
C ALA A 218 -12.06 -9.19 -1.05
N SER A 219 -11.50 -10.19 -0.38
CA SER A 219 -10.76 -11.28 -1.01
C SER A 219 -11.62 -12.16 -1.93
N GLY A 220 -12.93 -12.11 -1.77
CA GLY A 220 -13.89 -12.76 -2.67
C GLY A 220 -13.99 -12.12 -4.06
N VAL A 221 -13.45 -10.92 -4.27
CA VAL A 221 -13.45 -10.25 -5.59
C VAL A 221 -12.46 -10.93 -6.51
N GLU A 222 -12.98 -11.60 -7.52
CA GLU A 222 -12.17 -12.38 -8.46
C GLU A 222 -11.31 -11.45 -9.34
N GLY A 223 -10.02 -11.73 -9.44
CA GLY A 223 -9.07 -10.95 -10.24
C GLY A 223 -8.20 -9.98 -9.42
N LEU A 224 -8.47 -9.78 -8.14
CA LEU A 224 -7.52 -9.11 -7.25
C LEU A 224 -6.25 -9.97 -7.14
N LEU A 225 -5.10 -9.33 -7.33
CA LEU A 225 -3.79 -10.00 -7.27
C LEU A 225 -3.22 -10.04 -5.85
N GLU A 226 -3.56 -9.02 -5.04
CA GLU A 226 -3.11 -8.86 -3.65
C GLU A 226 -4.05 -7.91 -2.91
N ILE A 227 -4.17 -8.11 -1.58
CA ILE A 227 -4.84 -7.16 -0.68
C ILE A 227 -3.81 -6.66 0.32
N LYS A 228 -3.58 -5.34 0.33
CA LYS A 228 -2.73 -4.66 1.30
C LYS A 228 -3.60 -4.02 2.36
N ASN A 229 -3.79 -4.73 3.47
CA ASN A 229 -4.59 -4.26 4.59
C ASN A 229 -3.71 -3.42 5.54
N ASN A 230 -3.82 -2.10 5.43
CA ASN A 230 -3.15 -1.11 6.28
C ASN A 230 -4.12 -0.46 7.28
N LEU A 231 -5.30 -1.05 7.48
CA LEU A 231 -6.29 -0.52 8.42
C LEU A 231 -5.78 -0.62 9.85
N VAL A 232 -6.05 0.41 10.62
CA VAL A 232 -5.69 0.49 12.05
C VAL A 232 -6.97 0.45 12.88
N GLY A 233 -7.15 -0.58 13.69
CA GLY A 233 -8.26 -0.69 14.63
C GLY A 233 -8.08 0.24 15.82
N ASP A 234 -9.17 0.87 16.27
CA ASP A 234 -9.16 1.76 17.45
C ASP A 234 -8.71 1.02 18.72
N ASP A 235 -9.02 -0.26 18.84
CA ASP A 235 -8.57 -1.14 19.94
C ASP A 235 -7.04 -1.28 19.99
N LYS A 236 -6.42 -1.54 18.83
CA LYS A 236 -4.97 -1.59 18.70
C LYS A 236 -4.34 -0.22 18.93
N LEU A 237 -4.90 0.83 18.34
CA LEU A 237 -4.42 2.19 18.49
C LEU A 237 -4.45 2.65 19.94
N ALA A 238 -5.51 2.32 20.69
CA ALA A 238 -5.61 2.61 22.13
C ALA A 238 -4.49 1.93 22.92
N ALA A 239 -4.25 0.65 22.68
CA ALA A 239 -3.20 -0.10 23.35
C ALA A 239 -1.80 0.44 23.03
N ASP A 240 -1.52 0.73 21.76
CA ASP A 240 -0.23 1.23 21.32
C ASP A 240 0.05 2.65 21.86
N LEU A 241 -0.96 3.52 21.90
CA LEU A 241 -0.86 4.86 22.50
C LEU A 241 -0.64 4.80 24.01
N ALA A 242 -1.37 3.93 24.72
CA ALA A 242 -1.17 3.73 26.14
C ALA A 242 0.25 3.26 26.44
N MET A 243 0.78 2.33 25.64
CA MET A 243 2.18 1.89 25.77
C MET A 243 3.17 3.01 25.44
N ALA A 244 2.91 3.84 24.45
CA ALA A 244 3.78 4.97 24.11
C ALA A 244 3.85 5.99 25.25
N LEU A 245 2.71 6.34 25.85
CA LEU A 245 2.64 7.22 27.02
C LEU A 245 3.34 6.60 28.24
N ALA A 246 3.19 5.30 28.47
CA ALA A 246 3.83 4.61 29.59
C ALA A 246 5.36 4.44 29.45
N ARG A 247 5.89 4.47 28.22
CA ARG A 247 7.33 4.38 27.96
C ARG A 247 8.06 5.72 28.01
N ASP A 248 7.38 6.83 27.76
CA ASP A 248 8.01 8.15 27.79
C ASP A 248 8.23 8.61 29.25
N PRO A 249 9.47 8.96 29.63
CA PRO A 249 9.77 9.41 30.99
C PRO A 249 8.95 10.61 31.48
N ARG A 250 8.42 11.42 30.57
CA ARG A 250 7.63 12.60 30.89
C ARG A 250 6.18 12.28 31.28
N THR A 251 5.69 11.07 30.91
CA THR A 251 4.25 10.72 31.00
C THR A 251 3.99 9.37 31.66
N ARG A 252 5.02 8.50 31.86
CA ARG A 252 4.87 7.08 32.24
C ARG A 252 4.11 6.82 33.53
N ASP A 253 4.20 7.73 34.50
CA ASP A 253 3.61 7.55 35.85
C ASP A 253 2.35 8.40 36.03
N LEU A 254 1.75 8.90 34.94
CA LEU A 254 0.61 9.78 34.99
C LEU A 254 -0.71 9.03 34.70
N PRO A 255 -1.82 9.38 35.35
CA PRO A 255 -3.13 8.81 35.11
C PRO A 255 -3.73 9.36 33.82
N LEU A 256 -3.25 8.88 32.68
CA LEU A 256 -3.68 9.27 31.35
C LEU A 256 -4.48 8.16 30.68
N GLY A 257 -5.58 8.54 30.02
CA GLY A 257 -6.41 7.66 29.23
C GLY A 257 -6.53 8.14 27.79
N VAL A 258 -6.50 7.21 26.83
CA VAL A 258 -6.63 7.47 25.40
C VAL A 258 -7.86 6.74 24.84
N TYR A 259 -8.67 7.44 24.09
CA TYR A 259 -9.95 6.95 23.57
C TYR A 259 -10.05 7.28 22.07
N PRO A 260 -9.50 6.45 21.21
CA PRO A 260 -9.62 6.63 19.75
C PRO A 260 -11.02 6.29 19.26
N ARG A 261 -11.44 6.98 18.22
CA ARG A 261 -12.63 6.69 17.42
C ARG A 261 -12.33 7.03 15.97
N LEU A 262 -12.15 6.01 15.15
CA LEU A 262 -11.73 6.13 13.75
C LEU A 262 -10.49 7.03 13.60
N GLY A 263 -9.50 6.83 14.48
CA GLY A 263 -8.27 7.61 14.50
C GLY A 263 -8.36 9.01 15.14
N HIS A 264 -9.55 9.47 15.53
CA HIS A 264 -9.72 10.69 16.32
C HIS A 264 -9.58 10.35 17.81
N VAL A 265 -8.51 10.82 18.43
CA VAL A 265 -8.16 10.44 19.81
C VAL A 265 -8.57 11.52 20.80
N ARG A 266 -9.36 11.11 21.80
CA ARG A 266 -9.57 11.90 22.98
C ARG A 266 -8.55 11.47 24.06
N LEU A 267 -7.71 12.40 24.49
CA LEU A 267 -6.75 12.22 25.56
C LEU A 267 -7.32 12.85 26.83
N SER A 268 -7.45 12.08 27.91
CA SER A 268 -7.98 12.55 29.19
C SER A 268 -7.12 12.12 30.36
N GLY A 269 -7.42 12.62 31.52
CA GLY A 269 -6.70 12.33 32.75
C GLY A 269 -6.08 13.56 33.39
N ALA A 270 -5.07 13.36 34.25
CA ALA A 270 -4.44 14.44 34.99
C ALA A 270 -2.90 14.38 34.91
N VAL A 271 -2.28 15.54 34.93
CA VAL A 271 -0.81 15.72 34.90
C VAL A 271 -0.40 16.74 35.95
N HIS A 272 0.87 16.75 36.37
CA HIS A 272 1.34 17.65 37.43
C HIS A 272 1.59 19.08 36.92
N ASN A 273 1.88 19.28 35.62
CA ASN A 273 2.22 20.58 35.07
C ASN A 273 1.93 20.65 33.56
N GLU A 274 1.97 21.89 33.02
CA GLU A 274 1.72 22.15 31.60
C GLU A 274 2.74 21.50 30.65
N GLN A 275 3.98 21.28 31.09
CA GLN A 275 5.00 20.61 30.26
C GLN A 275 4.64 19.15 30.03
N GLN A 276 4.15 18.44 31.05
CA GLN A 276 3.66 17.07 30.92
C GLN A 276 2.40 16.99 30.04
N LYS A 277 1.49 17.97 30.16
CA LYS A 277 0.31 18.07 29.28
C LYS A 277 0.70 18.23 27.83
N ALA A 278 1.68 19.11 27.57
CA ALA A 278 2.21 19.31 26.22
C ALA A 278 2.89 18.04 25.68
N ALA A 279 3.71 17.38 26.51
CA ALA A 279 4.38 16.14 26.16
C ALA A 279 3.39 15.00 25.82
N ALA A 280 2.36 14.80 26.64
CA ALA A 280 1.32 13.80 26.39
C ALA A 280 0.60 14.07 25.06
N SER A 281 0.23 15.33 24.82
CA SER A 281 -0.43 15.72 23.57
C SER A 281 0.47 15.58 22.34
N GLU A 282 1.77 15.84 22.48
CA GLU A 282 2.78 15.66 21.43
C GLU A 282 2.94 14.19 21.06
N ILE A 283 3.10 13.30 22.05
CA ILE A 283 3.23 11.86 21.85
C ILE A 283 2.03 11.31 21.07
N VAL A 284 0.81 11.64 21.52
CA VAL A 284 -0.41 11.16 20.88
C VAL A 284 -0.56 11.73 19.45
N ARG A 285 -0.30 13.03 19.25
CA ARG A 285 -0.46 13.67 17.95
C ARG A 285 0.47 13.11 16.88
N ASN A 286 1.70 12.76 17.26
CA ASN A 286 2.71 12.27 16.32
C ASN A 286 2.67 10.75 16.14
N PHE A 287 1.74 10.07 16.79
CA PHE A 287 1.67 8.61 16.72
C PHE A 287 1.03 8.16 15.38
N PRO A 288 1.63 7.15 14.72
CA PRO A 288 1.07 6.59 13.48
C PRO A 288 -0.37 6.11 13.67
N GLY A 289 -1.26 6.45 12.74
CA GLY A 289 -2.68 6.09 12.81
C GLY A 289 -3.55 7.11 13.54
N VAL A 290 -2.97 8.13 14.17
CA VAL A 290 -3.73 9.24 14.78
C VAL A 290 -4.05 10.30 13.73
N ARG A 291 -5.33 10.62 13.56
CA ARG A 291 -5.83 11.65 12.63
C ARG A 291 -6.00 13.01 13.30
N SER A 292 -6.47 13.02 14.53
CA SER A 292 -6.61 14.23 15.32
C SER A 292 -6.62 13.91 16.82
N VAL A 293 -6.31 14.91 17.65
CA VAL A 293 -6.28 14.80 19.11
C VAL A 293 -7.10 15.92 19.74
N VAL A 294 -8.01 15.53 20.63
CA VAL A 294 -8.69 16.44 21.56
C VAL A 294 -8.16 16.13 22.96
N SER A 295 -7.55 17.11 23.63
CA SER A 295 -6.96 16.94 24.97
C SER A 295 -7.86 17.56 26.04
N ASP A 296 -8.45 16.69 26.85
CA ASP A 296 -9.20 17.03 28.06
C ASP A 296 -8.36 16.83 29.33
N VAL A 297 -7.04 16.80 29.19
CA VAL A 297 -6.10 16.60 30.30
C VAL A 297 -6.13 17.81 31.22
N VAL A 298 -6.30 17.55 32.52
CA VAL A 298 -6.29 18.55 33.60
C VAL A 298 -4.92 18.65 34.24
N VAL A 299 -4.48 19.85 34.58
CA VAL A 299 -3.26 20.03 35.40
C VAL A 299 -3.64 19.99 36.87
N ASP A 300 -3.20 18.93 37.55
CA ASP A 300 -3.34 18.76 39.00
C ASP A 300 -2.00 18.31 39.59
N PRO A 301 -1.33 19.18 40.36
CA PRO A 301 -0.04 18.83 40.99
C PRO A 301 -0.07 17.63 41.93
N LYS A 302 -1.26 17.17 42.33
CA LYS A 302 -1.46 16.03 43.23
C LYS A 302 -1.98 14.80 42.50
N ALA A 303 -2.01 14.80 41.17
CA ALA A 303 -2.45 13.66 40.39
C ALA A 303 -1.58 12.42 40.65
N GLU A 304 -2.19 11.33 41.05
CA GLU A 304 -1.52 10.05 41.31
C GLU A 304 -2.18 8.94 40.46
N LEU A 305 -1.36 8.00 40.01
CA LEU A 305 -1.86 6.76 39.41
C LEU A 305 -2.59 5.97 40.50
N LEU A 306 -3.89 5.74 40.33
CA LEU A 306 -4.62 4.82 41.18
C LEU A 306 -4.01 3.42 41.01
N HIS A 307 -3.10 3.05 41.88
CA HIS A 307 -2.68 1.67 42.06
C HIS A 307 -3.90 0.93 42.61
N ILE A 308 -4.55 0.10 41.80
CA ILE A 308 -5.41 -0.94 42.33
C ILE A 308 -4.47 -1.87 43.08
N MET A 309 -4.37 -1.68 44.42
CA MET A 309 -3.61 -2.58 45.26
C MET A 309 -4.17 -4.00 45.03
N ALA A 310 -3.30 -4.90 44.60
CA ALA A 310 -3.58 -6.32 44.73
C ALA A 310 -3.96 -6.57 46.21
N PRO A 311 -4.99 -7.37 46.49
CA PRO A 311 -5.37 -7.67 47.88
C PRO A 311 -4.11 -8.12 48.62
N ALA A 312 -3.86 -7.54 49.79
CA ALA A 312 -2.76 -7.93 50.63
C ALA A 312 -2.83 -9.43 50.86
N GLU A 313 -1.73 -10.14 50.62
CA GLU A 313 -1.63 -11.58 50.93
C GLU A 313 -2.10 -11.82 52.38
N GLY A 314 -3.24 -12.47 52.57
CA GLY A 314 -3.75 -12.84 53.87
C GLY A 314 -5.26 -12.72 54.11
N GLY A 315 -6.06 -12.30 53.17
CA GLY A 315 -7.52 -12.36 53.24
C GLY A 315 -8.07 -13.53 52.45
N GLU A 316 -8.92 -14.36 53.06
CA GLU A 316 -9.63 -15.44 52.41
C GLU A 316 -10.32 -14.88 51.14
N ALA A 317 -10.06 -15.52 50.00
CA ALA A 317 -10.65 -15.15 48.72
C ALA A 317 -12.14 -15.46 48.73
N GLU A 318 -12.98 -14.47 48.99
CA GLU A 318 -14.37 -14.55 48.57
C GLU A 318 -14.38 -14.46 47.04
N ASP A 319 -15.01 -15.44 46.40
CA ASP A 319 -15.16 -15.60 44.95
C ASP A 319 -15.62 -14.28 44.29
N ILE A 320 -14.69 -13.52 43.73
CA ILE A 320 -15.00 -12.42 42.85
C ILE A 320 -15.27 -13.00 41.46
N VAL A 321 -16.55 -13.25 41.19
CA VAL A 321 -17.00 -13.62 39.84
C VAL A 321 -16.80 -12.41 38.91
N PRO A 322 -15.95 -12.48 37.87
CA PRO A 322 -15.78 -11.37 36.93
C PRO A 322 -17.11 -11.09 36.21
N GLY A 323 -17.62 -9.86 36.29
CA GLY A 323 -18.78 -9.42 35.50
C GLY A 323 -20.00 -8.91 36.29
N ARG A 324 -19.97 -8.81 37.60
CA ARG A 324 -21.10 -8.27 38.37
C ARG A 324 -20.90 -6.77 38.66
N PHE A 325 -21.51 -5.93 37.81
CA PHE A 325 -21.65 -4.50 38.12
C PHE A 325 -22.71 -4.30 39.22
N VAL A 326 -22.33 -3.78 40.38
CA VAL A 326 -23.26 -3.30 41.38
C VAL A 326 -23.68 -1.88 41.02
N ARG A 327 -24.94 -1.70 40.56
CA ARG A 327 -25.52 -0.37 40.39
C ARG A 327 -25.86 0.15 41.80
N HIS A 328 -25.16 1.20 42.24
CA HIS A 328 -25.61 2.04 43.30
C HIS A 328 -26.70 2.99 42.78
N THR A 329 -27.97 2.68 42.99
CA THR A 329 -29.06 3.64 42.90
C THR A 329 -29.09 4.51 44.13
N ARG A 330 -28.94 5.81 43.92
CA ARG A 330 -29.54 6.86 44.75
C ARG A 330 -30.28 7.82 43.81
#